data_5c2e38be2670e174c982aac81de568af
#
_entry.id   5c2e38be2670e174c982aac81de568af
#
_cell.length_a   1.000
_cell.length_b   1.000
_cell.length_c   1.000
_cell.angle_alpha   90.00
_cell.angle_beta   90.00
_cell.angle_gamma   90.00
#
_symmetry.space_group_name_H-M   'P 1'
#
loop_
_entity.id
_entity.type
_entity.pdbx_description
1 polymer ?
#
loop_
_entity_poly.entity_id
_entity_poly.type
_entity_poly.pdbx_seq_one_letter_code
_entity_poly.pdbx_strand_id
1 'polypeptide(L)'
;MSLAISVENLTYRYPSGRQALRNVNLDIESGNTVALIGKNGAGKTTLAKHFNSLLKPTSGRVTVTGIDASKRSTSQMARVVGYVFQNPEDQLFGSTVMEEVAFGPKNLGMNQEETRSKAERALSIVGLLPYVLEHPYNMTYGQRKMLCLASVLAMDPTVVVMDEPNAGQDYHGLRLLGSILEQLKRIGKTTVVISHDMEFVARECEKVVLMHDGKLIAHGSTRQILSDPSRLALSSVRPPQVTRLAIGLSSRGVPPDIITVEEMAHTLIESTRKSV
;
A
#
# COMPACT_ATOMS: atom_id res chain seq x y z
N MET A 1 13.93 -1.67 -16.82
CA MET A 1 13.24 -2.22 -15.66
C MET A 1 11.92 -2.82 -16.11
N SER A 2 11.47 -3.93 -15.53
CA SER A 2 10.18 -4.53 -15.89
C SER A 2 9.04 -3.82 -15.17
N LEU A 3 7.87 -3.73 -15.83
CA LEU A 3 6.67 -3.16 -15.22
C LEU A 3 5.91 -4.25 -14.44
N ALA A 4 5.56 -3.95 -13.19
CA ALA A 4 4.65 -4.77 -12.40
C ALA A 4 3.19 -4.45 -12.74
N ILE A 5 2.87 -3.17 -12.92
CA ILE A 5 1.52 -2.72 -13.26
C ILE A 5 1.63 -1.67 -14.38
N SER A 6 0.80 -1.82 -15.41
CA SER A 6 0.60 -0.80 -16.45
C SER A 6 -0.89 -0.51 -16.61
N VAL A 7 -1.23 0.76 -16.57
CA VAL A 7 -2.60 1.27 -16.71
C VAL A 7 -2.65 2.22 -17.91
N GLU A 8 -3.47 1.90 -18.89
CA GLU A 8 -3.59 2.64 -20.14
C GLU A 8 -5.00 3.19 -20.33
N ASN A 9 -5.14 4.52 -20.33
CA ASN A 9 -6.39 5.24 -20.60
C ASN A 9 -7.58 4.74 -19.77
N LEU A 10 -7.33 4.32 -18.51
CA LEU A 10 -8.31 3.70 -17.65
C LEU A 10 -9.42 4.69 -17.28
N THR A 11 -10.62 4.35 -17.66
CA THR A 11 -11.85 5.06 -17.24
C THR A 11 -12.78 4.06 -16.57
N TYR A 12 -13.36 4.49 -15.44
CA TYR A 12 -14.32 3.66 -14.73
C TYR A 12 -15.51 4.47 -14.23
N ARG A 13 -16.71 3.93 -14.49
CA ARG A 13 -17.99 4.45 -14.03
C ARG A 13 -18.72 3.39 -13.23
N TYR A 14 -19.12 3.72 -12.01
CA TYR A 14 -19.97 2.84 -11.21
C TYR A 14 -21.37 2.70 -11.80
N PRO A 15 -22.12 1.61 -11.50
CA PRO A 15 -23.52 1.44 -11.94
C PRO A 15 -24.45 2.62 -11.56
N SER A 16 -24.13 3.34 -10.48
CA SER A 16 -24.82 4.56 -10.05
C SER A 16 -24.62 5.75 -11.00
N GLY A 17 -23.84 5.62 -12.07
CA GLY A 17 -23.51 6.68 -13.01
C GLY A 17 -22.30 7.55 -12.59
N ARG A 18 -21.78 7.42 -11.34
CA ARG A 18 -20.61 8.17 -10.88
C ARG A 18 -19.34 7.72 -11.59
N GLN A 19 -18.68 8.64 -12.28
CA GLN A 19 -17.37 8.39 -12.87
C GLN A 19 -16.27 8.55 -11.82
N ALA A 20 -15.60 7.47 -11.49
CA ALA A 20 -14.60 7.41 -10.44
C ALA A 20 -13.15 7.48 -10.96
N LEU A 21 -12.91 7.06 -12.22
CA LEU A 21 -11.60 7.21 -12.88
C LEU A 21 -11.80 7.82 -14.27
N ARG A 22 -10.85 8.69 -14.67
CA ARG A 22 -10.94 9.52 -15.87
C ARG A 22 -9.64 9.50 -16.62
N ASN A 23 -9.50 8.60 -17.59
CA ASN A 23 -8.34 8.50 -18.47
C ASN A 23 -7.01 8.42 -17.69
N VAL A 24 -6.92 7.50 -16.72
CA VAL A 24 -5.73 7.30 -15.90
C VAL A 24 -4.70 6.52 -16.70
N ASN A 25 -3.47 7.05 -16.74
CA ASN A 25 -2.28 6.38 -17.26
C ASN A 25 -1.25 6.30 -16.14
N LEU A 26 -0.74 5.09 -15.86
CA LEU A 26 0.19 4.84 -14.75
C LEU A 26 1.02 3.60 -15.03
N ASP A 27 2.33 3.72 -14.87
CA ASP A 27 3.25 2.60 -14.85
C ASP A 27 3.92 2.47 -13.48
N ILE A 28 3.90 1.27 -12.91
CA ILE A 28 4.58 0.92 -11.66
C ILE A 28 5.65 -0.12 -11.97
N GLU A 29 6.88 0.21 -11.67
CA GLU A 29 8.03 -0.66 -11.84
C GLU A 29 8.03 -1.80 -10.82
N SER A 30 8.54 -2.97 -11.22
CA SER A 30 8.66 -4.14 -10.34
C SER A 30 9.61 -3.88 -9.17
N GLY A 31 9.26 -4.40 -7.99
CA GLY A 31 10.08 -4.32 -6.77
C GLY A 31 9.97 -3.00 -6.01
N ASN A 32 9.17 -2.03 -6.47
CA ASN A 32 8.96 -0.77 -5.77
C ASN A 32 7.83 -0.86 -4.72
N THR A 33 7.97 -0.07 -3.65
CA THR A 33 6.88 0.27 -2.74
C THR A 33 6.31 1.63 -3.14
N VAL A 34 5.06 1.64 -3.62
CA VAL A 34 4.41 2.83 -4.21
C VAL A 34 3.20 3.22 -3.38
N ALA A 35 3.13 4.48 -2.94
CA ALA A 35 1.95 5.01 -2.28
C ALA A 35 0.95 5.62 -3.28
N LEU A 36 -0.34 5.29 -3.15
CA LEU A 36 -1.44 6.02 -3.76
C LEU A 36 -2.00 7.02 -2.74
N ILE A 37 -1.83 8.31 -2.98
CA ILE A 37 -2.28 9.38 -2.08
C ILE A 37 -3.29 10.32 -2.75
N GLY A 38 -4.03 11.07 -1.95
CA GLY A 38 -5.05 12.02 -2.40
C GLY A 38 -6.23 12.05 -1.43
N LYS A 39 -7.12 13.04 -1.59
CA LYS A 39 -8.31 13.18 -0.73
C LYS A 39 -9.24 11.96 -0.81
N ASN A 40 -10.15 11.84 0.17
CA ASN A 40 -11.21 10.84 0.11
C ASN A 40 -12.06 11.03 -1.15
N GLY A 41 -12.35 9.93 -1.86
CA GLY A 41 -13.07 9.97 -3.12
C GLY A 41 -12.22 10.31 -4.35
N ALA A 42 -10.90 10.48 -4.23
CA ALA A 42 -10.00 10.74 -5.37
C ALA A 42 -9.88 9.59 -6.37
N GLY A 43 -10.36 8.38 -6.02
CA GLY A 43 -10.32 7.21 -6.90
C GLY A 43 -9.25 6.18 -6.56
N LYS A 44 -8.48 6.35 -5.48
CA LYS A 44 -7.36 5.46 -5.08
C LYS A 44 -7.77 3.99 -4.96
N THR A 45 -8.72 3.68 -4.07
CA THR A 45 -9.26 2.33 -3.87
C THR A 45 -9.91 1.79 -5.16
N THR A 46 -10.58 2.64 -5.93
CA THR A 46 -11.15 2.26 -7.22
C THR A 46 -10.06 1.85 -8.20
N LEU A 47 -8.97 2.63 -8.33
CA LEU A 47 -7.83 2.28 -9.16
C LEU A 47 -7.21 0.94 -8.73
N ALA A 48 -6.94 0.78 -7.45
CA ALA A 48 -6.31 -0.42 -6.90
C ALA A 48 -7.17 -1.68 -7.10
N LYS A 49 -8.50 -1.58 -7.02
CA LYS A 49 -9.42 -2.70 -7.28
C LYS A 49 -9.43 -3.18 -8.74
N HIS A 50 -8.87 -2.44 -9.68
CA HIS A 50 -8.68 -2.91 -11.05
C HIS A 50 -7.44 -3.82 -11.17
N PHE A 51 -6.45 -3.69 -10.29
CA PHE A 51 -5.24 -4.51 -10.34
C PHE A 51 -5.51 -5.99 -10.07
N ASN A 52 -6.46 -6.29 -9.17
CA ASN A 52 -6.86 -7.65 -8.83
C ASN A 52 -8.18 -8.09 -9.48
N SER A 53 -8.68 -7.33 -10.44
CA SER A 53 -9.94 -7.61 -11.18
C SER A 53 -11.22 -7.59 -10.35
N LEU A 54 -11.21 -7.02 -9.14
CA LEU A 54 -12.44 -6.75 -8.37
C LEU A 54 -13.34 -5.75 -9.10
N LEU A 55 -12.76 -4.83 -9.86
CA LEU A 55 -13.48 -3.94 -10.77
C LEU A 55 -12.95 -4.14 -12.19
N LYS A 56 -13.85 -3.99 -13.16
CA LYS A 56 -13.52 -4.07 -14.60
C LYS A 56 -13.59 -2.68 -15.22
N PRO A 57 -12.62 -2.30 -16.08
CA PRO A 57 -12.63 -1.03 -16.76
C PRO A 57 -13.92 -0.79 -17.54
N THR A 58 -14.44 0.45 -17.54
CA THR A 58 -15.43 0.89 -18.53
C THR A 58 -14.77 1.08 -19.89
N SER A 59 -13.53 1.62 -19.91
CA SER A 59 -12.64 1.68 -21.06
C SER A 59 -11.19 1.75 -20.62
N GLY A 60 -10.26 1.49 -21.52
CA GLY A 60 -8.84 1.39 -21.25
C GLY A 60 -8.43 -0.03 -20.84
N ARG A 61 -7.20 -0.18 -20.36
CA ARG A 61 -6.60 -1.47 -20.02
C ARG A 61 -5.81 -1.38 -18.71
N VAL A 62 -5.78 -2.49 -17.99
CA VAL A 62 -4.88 -2.69 -16.83
C VAL A 62 -4.15 -4.01 -17.02
N THR A 63 -2.83 -3.95 -17.04
CA THR A 63 -1.95 -5.12 -17.15
C THR A 63 -1.14 -5.24 -15.86
N VAL A 64 -1.10 -6.43 -15.26
CA VAL A 64 -0.31 -6.72 -14.06
C VAL A 64 0.61 -7.89 -14.36
N THR A 65 1.91 -7.70 -14.22
CA THR A 65 2.96 -8.68 -14.58
C THR A 65 2.76 -9.31 -15.97
N GLY A 66 2.36 -8.48 -16.96
CA GLY A 66 2.07 -8.91 -18.32
C GLY A 66 0.68 -9.54 -18.53
N ILE A 67 -0.13 -9.71 -17.48
CA ILE A 67 -1.46 -10.29 -17.54
C ILE A 67 -2.52 -9.17 -17.64
N ASP A 68 -3.36 -9.20 -18.67
CA ASP A 68 -4.51 -8.29 -18.81
C ASP A 68 -5.57 -8.62 -17.75
N ALA A 69 -5.63 -7.79 -16.69
CA ALA A 69 -6.54 -7.99 -15.56
C ALA A 69 -8.01 -7.87 -15.96
N SER A 70 -8.34 -7.14 -17.05
CA SER A 70 -9.72 -6.98 -17.51
C SER A 70 -10.32 -8.30 -18.00
N LYS A 71 -9.47 -9.21 -18.48
CA LYS A 71 -9.83 -10.52 -19.07
C LYS A 71 -9.77 -11.68 -18.08
N ARG A 72 -9.41 -11.43 -16.82
CA ARG A 72 -9.27 -12.47 -15.80
C ARG A 72 -10.29 -12.29 -14.69
N SER A 73 -10.70 -13.40 -14.05
CA SER A 73 -11.49 -13.35 -12.82
C SER A 73 -10.63 -12.92 -11.64
N THR A 74 -11.26 -12.47 -10.55
CA THR A 74 -10.57 -12.14 -9.31
C THR A 74 -9.79 -13.34 -8.76
N SER A 75 -10.37 -14.55 -8.81
CA SER A 75 -9.71 -15.79 -8.38
C SER A 75 -8.47 -16.13 -9.21
N GLN A 76 -8.49 -15.86 -10.51
CA GLN A 76 -7.31 -16.02 -11.36
C GLN A 76 -6.22 -15.01 -11.05
N MET A 77 -6.61 -13.77 -10.73
CA MET A 77 -5.67 -12.71 -10.36
C MET A 77 -5.12 -12.87 -8.94
N ALA A 78 -5.80 -13.57 -8.03
CA ALA A 78 -5.35 -13.78 -6.65
C ALA A 78 -3.97 -14.47 -6.53
N ARG A 79 -3.55 -15.22 -7.55
CA ARG A 79 -2.19 -15.78 -7.65
C ARG A 79 -1.11 -14.72 -7.88
N VAL A 80 -1.49 -13.57 -8.42
CA VAL A 80 -0.57 -12.51 -8.86
C VAL A 80 -0.67 -11.29 -7.98
N VAL A 81 -1.91 -10.90 -7.61
CA VAL A 81 -2.19 -9.70 -6.83
C VAL A 81 -2.94 -10.08 -5.57
N GLY A 82 -2.29 -9.94 -4.44
CA GLY A 82 -2.91 -9.99 -3.13
C GLY A 82 -3.48 -8.62 -2.75
N TYR A 83 -4.67 -8.58 -2.17
CA TYR A 83 -5.34 -7.34 -1.77
C TYR A 83 -5.74 -7.40 -0.29
N VAL A 84 -5.24 -6.47 0.50
CA VAL A 84 -5.62 -6.27 1.90
C VAL A 84 -6.64 -5.14 1.97
N PHE A 85 -7.86 -5.45 2.44
CA PHE A 85 -8.95 -4.49 2.51
C PHE A 85 -8.78 -3.48 3.65
N GLN A 86 -9.38 -2.31 3.49
CA GLN A 86 -9.34 -1.24 4.49
C GLN A 86 -9.95 -1.68 5.82
N ASN A 87 -11.13 -2.33 5.79
CA ASN A 87 -11.79 -2.87 6.97
C ASN A 87 -11.54 -4.37 7.07
N PRO A 88 -10.96 -4.88 8.17
CA PRO A 88 -10.76 -6.31 8.37
C PRO A 88 -12.06 -7.14 8.31
N GLU A 89 -13.19 -6.55 8.69
CA GLU A 89 -14.49 -7.21 8.66
C GLU A 89 -14.99 -7.57 7.26
N ASP A 90 -14.45 -6.85 6.23
CA ASP A 90 -14.76 -7.16 4.83
C ASP A 90 -13.90 -8.32 4.27
N GLN A 91 -12.95 -8.83 5.06
CA GLN A 91 -11.99 -9.85 4.63
C GLN A 91 -12.01 -11.10 5.51
N LEU A 92 -12.13 -10.97 6.85
CA LEU A 92 -12.01 -12.06 7.80
C LEU A 92 -13.33 -12.83 7.97
N PHE A 93 -13.28 -14.18 7.86
CA PHE A 93 -14.44 -15.06 8.00
C PHE A 93 -14.10 -16.43 8.63
N GLY A 94 -12.81 -16.76 8.82
CA GLY A 94 -12.36 -18.01 9.41
C GLY A 94 -12.76 -18.16 10.88
N SER A 95 -12.97 -19.39 11.35
CA SER A 95 -13.26 -19.69 12.75
C SER A 95 -12.02 -19.61 13.64
N THR A 96 -10.84 -19.77 13.06
CA THR A 96 -9.56 -19.60 13.73
C THR A 96 -8.60 -18.80 12.87
N VAL A 97 -7.58 -18.20 13.50
CA VAL A 97 -6.48 -17.51 12.82
C VAL A 97 -5.79 -18.41 11.80
N MET A 98 -5.57 -19.70 12.13
CA MET A 98 -4.97 -20.66 11.20
C MET A 98 -5.86 -20.92 9.98
N GLU A 99 -7.16 -21.15 10.19
CA GLU A 99 -8.12 -21.39 9.11
C GLU A 99 -8.21 -20.21 8.17
N GLU A 100 -8.23 -18.99 8.70
CA GLU A 100 -8.25 -17.76 7.94
C GLU A 100 -7.05 -17.68 6.99
N VAL A 101 -5.82 -17.89 7.51
CA VAL A 101 -4.59 -17.76 6.71
C VAL A 101 -4.40 -18.93 5.74
N ALA A 102 -4.85 -20.13 6.12
CA ALA A 102 -4.78 -21.33 5.29
C ALA A 102 -5.77 -21.32 4.11
N PHE A 103 -6.82 -20.51 4.16
CA PHE A 103 -7.88 -20.48 3.15
C PHE A 103 -7.37 -20.16 1.74
N GLY A 104 -6.56 -19.10 1.62
CA GLY A 104 -6.01 -18.66 0.34
C GLY A 104 -5.15 -19.76 -0.34
N PRO A 105 -4.08 -20.25 0.31
CA PRO A 105 -3.25 -21.33 -0.21
C PRO A 105 -4.04 -22.58 -0.60
N LYS A 106 -5.00 -23.01 0.21
CA LYS A 106 -5.87 -24.16 -0.07
C LYS A 106 -6.66 -23.94 -1.37
N ASN A 107 -7.26 -22.77 -1.56
CA ASN A 107 -8.01 -22.45 -2.79
C ASN A 107 -7.11 -22.30 -4.02
N LEU A 108 -5.83 -22.00 -3.84
CA LEU A 108 -4.83 -22.01 -4.90
C LEU A 108 -4.38 -23.42 -5.29
N GLY A 109 -4.88 -24.46 -4.60
CA GLY A 109 -4.61 -25.89 -4.90
C GLY A 109 -3.33 -26.42 -4.26
N MET A 110 -2.79 -25.75 -3.23
CA MET A 110 -1.67 -26.27 -2.45
C MET A 110 -2.11 -27.48 -1.60
N ASN A 111 -1.23 -28.45 -1.43
CA ASN A 111 -1.50 -29.58 -0.54
C ASN A 111 -1.54 -29.14 0.93
N GLN A 112 -1.92 -30.04 1.84
CA GLN A 112 -2.12 -29.73 3.25
C GLN A 112 -0.83 -29.27 3.94
N GLU A 113 0.29 -29.89 3.63
CA GLU A 113 1.61 -29.57 4.22
C GLU A 113 2.11 -28.20 3.73
N GLU A 114 2.04 -27.93 2.44
CA GLU A 114 2.38 -26.64 1.84
C GLU A 114 1.49 -25.51 2.39
N THR A 115 0.18 -25.77 2.46
CA THR A 115 -0.80 -24.82 3.01
C THR A 115 -0.45 -24.44 4.44
N ARG A 116 -0.20 -25.44 5.29
CA ARG A 116 0.18 -25.23 6.69
C ARG A 116 1.50 -24.46 6.82
N SER A 117 2.53 -24.89 6.10
CA SER A 117 3.84 -24.23 6.11
C SER A 117 3.77 -22.76 5.68
N LYS A 118 3.02 -22.46 4.60
CA LYS A 118 2.81 -21.08 4.13
C LYS A 118 2.03 -20.24 5.15
N ALA A 119 1.00 -20.81 5.77
CA ALA A 119 0.20 -20.12 6.79
C ALA A 119 1.03 -19.82 8.05
N GLU A 120 1.77 -20.81 8.59
CA GLU A 120 2.63 -20.63 9.77
C GLU A 120 3.72 -19.58 9.50
N ARG A 121 4.34 -19.61 8.31
CA ARG A 121 5.33 -18.60 7.91
C ARG A 121 4.72 -17.20 7.84
N ALA A 122 3.55 -17.04 7.23
CA ALA A 122 2.88 -15.74 7.13
C ALA A 122 2.49 -15.21 8.52
N LEU A 123 1.96 -16.07 9.40
CA LEU A 123 1.63 -15.71 10.78
C LEU A 123 2.87 -15.32 11.59
N SER A 124 4.00 -16.00 11.37
CA SER A 124 5.28 -15.64 12.00
C SER A 124 5.74 -14.24 11.57
N ILE A 125 5.62 -13.90 10.27
CA ILE A 125 6.01 -12.59 9.73
C ILE A 125 5.23 -11.45 10.40
N VAL A 126 3.94 -11.64 10.64
CA VAL A 126 3.07 -10.64 11.26
C VAL A 126 2.97 -10.75 12.79
N GLY A 127 3.73 -11.66 13.42
CA GLY A 127 3.77 -11.84 14.87
C GLY A 127 2.52 -12.49 15.47
N LEU A 128 1.71 -13.20 14.67
CA LEU A 128 0.45 -13.81 15.10
C LEU A 128 0.51 -15.33 15.27
N LEU A 129 1.67 -15.94 15.09
CA LEU A 129 1.83 -17.41 15.25
C LEU A 129 1.36 -17.94 16.62
N PRO A 130 1.54 -17.24 17.77
CA PRO A 130 1.02 -17.71 19.05
C PRO A 130 -0.52 -17.81 19.15
N TYR A 131 -1.23 -17.17 18.23
CA TYR A 131 -2.70 -17.03 18.25
C TYR A 131 -3.42 -17.95 17.26
N VAL A 132 -2.77 -18.99 16.75
CA VAL A 132 -3.27 -19.86 15.65
C VAL A 132 -4.65 -20.46 15.91
N LEU A 133 -5.00 -20.75 17.19
CA LEU A 133 -6.26 -21.34 17.61
C LEU A 133 -7.31 -20.28 18.02
N GLU A 134 -6.90 -19.02 18.12
CA GLU A 134 -7.82 -17.95 18.51
C GLU A 134 -8.82 -17.64 17.41
N HIS A 135 -10.01 -17.19 17.82
CA HIS A 135 -10.99 -16.65 16.89
C HIS A 135 -10.59 -15.22 16.48
N PRO A 136 -10.59 -14.87 15.18
CA PRO A 136 -10.15 -13.54 14.72
C PRO A 136 -10.82 -12.36 15.42
N TYR A 137 -12.09 -12.48 15.78
CA TYR A 137 -12.84 -11.41 16.45
C TYR A 137 -12.46 -11.19 17.94
N ASN A 138 -11.68 -12.11 18.54
CA ASN A 138 -11.11 -11.90 19.88
C ASN A 138 -9.84 -11.02 19.84
N MET A 139 -9.35 -10.71 18.64
CA MET A 139 -8.12 -9.92 18.42
C MET A 139 -8.43 -8.41 18.39
N THR A 140 -7.44 -7.60 18.73
CA THR A 140 -7.53 -6.14 18.56
C THR A 140 -7.67 -5.77 17.08
N TYR A 141 -8.13 -4.56 16.79
CA TYR A 141 -8.28 -4.08 15.42
C TYR A 141 -6.96 -4.12 14.65
N GLY A 142 -5.85 -3.69 15.28
CA GLY A 142 -4.51 -3.75 14.68
C GLY A 142 -4.07 -5.18 14.36
N GLN A 143 -4.30 -6.14 15.29
CA GLN A 143 -4.00 -7.55 15.06
C GLN A 143 -4.85 -8.13 13.92
N ARG A 144 -6.14 -7.78 13.83
CA ARG A 144 -7.01 -8.20 12.72
C ARG A 144 -6.49 -7.69 11.37
N LYS A 145 -5.98 -6.47 11.30
CA LYS A 145 -5.33 -5.96 10.10
C LYS A 145 -4.07 -6.75 9.72
N MET A 146 -3.24 -7.08 10.70
CA MET A 146 -2.07 -7.94 10.47
C MET A 146 -2.48 -9.34 10.03
N LEU A 147 -3.59 -9.88 10.56
CA LEU A 147 -4.14 -11.16 10.11
C LEU A 147 -4.61 -11.11 8.64
N CYS A 148 -5.28 -10.03 8.23
CA CYS A 148 -5.63 -9.78 6.82
C CYS A 148 -4.37 -9.76 5.92
N LEU A 149 -3.30 -9.15 6.40
CA LEU A 149 -2.03 -9.15 5.67
C LEU A 149 -1.42 -10.57 5.61
N ALA A 150 -1.44 -11.33 6.71
CA ALA A 150 -0.94 -12.71 6.74
C ALA A 150 -1.70 -13.60 5.75
N SER A 151 -3.04 -13.51 5.66
CA SER A 151 -3.83 -14.32 4.72
C SER A 151 -3.48 -14.01 3.26
N VAL A 152 -3.11 -12.77 2.97
CA VAL A 152 -2.59 -12.39 1.65
C VAL A 152 -1.17 -12.89 1.41
N LEU A 153 -0.26 -12.71 2.38
CA LEU A 153 1.14 -13.14 2.25
C LEU A 153 1.29 -14.65 2.10
N ALA A 154 0.40 -15.43 2.72
CA ALA A 154 0.40 -16.89 2.61
C ALA A 154 0.18 -17.39 1.17
N MET A 155 -0.52 -16.62 0.34
CA MET A 155 -0.71 -16.91 -1.09
C MET A 155 0.52 -16.62 -1.95
N ASP A 156 1.51 -15.92 -1.41
CA ASP A 156 2.77 -15.54 -2.05
C ASP A 156 2.63 -14.74 -3.37
N PRO A 157 1.76 -13.73 -3.45
CA PRO A 157 1.53 -12.96 -4.67
C PRO A 157 2.77 -12.16 -5.09
N THR A 158 2.87 -11.82 -6.39
CA THR A 158 3.95 -10.96 -6.92
C THR A 158 3.72 -9.48 -6.57
N VAL A 159 2.46 -9.05 -6.55
CA VAL A 159 2.04 -7.70 -6.21
C VAL A 159 1.16 -7.74 -4.96
N VAL A 160 1.44 -6.90 -3.97
CA VAL A 160 0.63 -6.75 -2.76
C VAL A 160 0.03 -5.35 -2.72
N VAL A 161 -1.29 -5.28 -2.68
CA VAL A 161 -2.04 -4.03 -2.51
C VAL A 161 -2.56 -3.96 -1.07
N MET A 162 -2.31 -2.85 -0.39
CA MET A 162 -2.76 -2.62 0.99
C MET A 162 -3.55 -1.33 1.06
N ASP A 163 -4.82 -1.42 1.45
CA ASP A 163 -5.68 -0.25 1.62
C ASP A 163 -5.72 0.17 3.09
N GLU A 164 -5.09 1.33 3.40
CA GLU A 164 -4.93 1.91 4.75
C GLU A 164 -4.37 0.92 5.79
N PRO A 165 -3.22 0.27 5.53
CA PRO A 165 -2.69 -0.77 6.42
C PRO A 165 -2.22 -0.20 7.77
N ASN A 166 -1.83 1.07 7.81
CA ASN A 166 -1.35 1.80 8.99
C ASN A 166 -2.47 2.24 9.95
N ALA A 167 -3.73 2.29 9.47
CA ALA A 167 -4.85 2.72 10.31
C ALA A 167 -5.11 1.76 11.46
N GLY A 168 -5.20 2.30 12.70
CA GLY A 168 -5.43 1.51 13.91
C GLY A 168 -4.23 0.71 14.41
N GLN A 169 -3.05 0.93 13.84
CA GLN A 169 -1.79 0.39 14.35
C GLN A 169 -1.21 1.32 15.42
N ASP A 170 -0.65 0.73 16.45
CA ASP A 170 0.20 1.42 17.40
C ASP A 170 1.66 1.58 16.86
N TYR A 171 2.53 2.16 17.65
CA TYR A 171 3.93 2.34 17.26
C TYR A 171 4.63 1.02 16.89
N HIS A 172 4.39 -0.05 17.64
CA HIS A 172 4.99 -1.36 17.37
C HIS A 172 4.42 -1.97 16.08
N GLY A 173 3.11 -1.89 15.87
CA GLY A 173 2.44 -2.32 14.65
C GLY A 173 2.95 -1.58 13.40
N LEU A 174 3.14 -0.24 13.49
CA LEU A 174 3.73 0.54 12.40
C LEU A 174 5.17 0.14 12.09
N ARG A 175 6.00 -0.12 13.11
CA ARG A 175 7.37 -0.60 12.94
C ARG A 175 7.41 -1.98 12.29
N LEU A 176 6.53 -2.89 12.73
CA LEU A 176 6.39 -4.22 12.13
C LEU A 176 5.96 -4.11 10.67
N LEU A 177 4.95 -3.29 10.38
CA LEU A 177 4.48 -3.07 9.01
C LEU A 177 5.60 -2.53 8.11
N GLY A 178 6.39 -1.56 8.57
CA GLY A 178 7.57 -1.06 7.84
C GLY A 178 8.59 -2.16 7.55
N SER A 179 8.90 -3.00 8.55
CA SER A 179 9.82 -4.12 8.35
C SER A 179 9.29 -5.15 7.34
N ILE A 180 7.99 -5.39 7.31
CA ILE A 180 7.34 -6.26 6.31
C ILE A 180 7.46 -5.67 4.92
N LEU A 181 7.19 -4.37 4.74
CA LEU A 181 7.32 -3.68 3.45
C LEU A 181 8.76 -3.79 2.92
N GLU A 182 9.75 -3.57 3.78
CA GLU A 182 11.16 -3.71 3.41
C GLU A 182 11.52 -5.16 3.03
N GLN A 183 11.01 -6.16 3.75
CA GLN A 183 11.22 -7.57 3.41
C GLN A 183 10.60 -7.91 2.06
N LEU A 184 9.37 -7.47 1.78
CA LEU A 184 8.70 -7.69 0.49
C LEU A 184 9.51 -7.10 -0.65
N LYS A 185 10.03 -5.89 -0.48
CA LYS A 185 10.92 -5.23 -1.44
C LYS A 185 12.20 -6.03 -1.68
N ARG A 186 12.89 -6.49 -0.61
CA ARG A 186 14.14 -7.27 -0.72
C ARG A 186 13.98 -8.56 -1.51
N ILE A 187 12.79 -9.18 -1.46
CA ILE A 187 12.48 -10.38 -2.25
C ILE A 187 11.85 -10.05 -3.62
N GLY A 188 11.92 -8.79 -4.05
CA GLY A 188 11.50 -8.33 -5.38
C GLY A 188 9.98 -8.20 -5.59
N LYS A 189 9.18 -8.24 -4.51
CA LYS A 189 7.73 -8.02 -4.63
C LYS A 189 7.42 -6.54 -4.77
N THR A 190 6.39 -6.24 -5.54
CA THR A 190 5.87 -4.87 -5.70
C THR A 190 4.76 -4.64 -4.70
N THR A 191 4.82 -3.52 -3.99
CA THR A 191 3.78 -3.17 -3.01
C THR A 191 3.11 -1.86 -3.39
N VAL A 192 1.79 -1.84 -3.38
CA VAL A 192 0.98 -0.63 -3.55
C VAL A 192 0.25 -0.35 -2.26
N VAL A 193 0.55 0.78 -1.63
CA VAL A 193 -0.05 1.21 -0.36
C VAL A 193 -0.97 2.39 -0.60
N ILE A 194 -2.23 2.28 -0.23
CA ILE A 194 -3.13 3.42 -0.16
C ILE A 194 -3.04 3.96 1.27
N SER A 195 -2.68 5.22 1.43
CA SER A 195 -2.64 5.86 2.75
C SER A 195 -2.93 7.36 2.68
N HIS A 196 -3.46 7.89 3.77
CA HIS A 196 -3.61 9.33 4.02
C HIS A 196 -2.62 9.85 5.07
N ASP A 197 -1.77 8.99 5.62
CA ASP A 197 -0.71 9.31 6.56
C ASP A 197 0.60 9.61 5.80
N MET A 198 0.93 10.87 5.67
CA MET A 198 2.10 11.31 4.89
C MET A 198 3.42 11.02 5.59
N GLU A 199 3.44 10.94 6.92
CA GLU A 199 4.61 10.52 7.69
C GLU A 199 4.95 9.05 7.43
N PHE A 200 3.93 8.19 7.43
CA PHE A 200 4.08 6.78 7.05
C PHE A 200 4.54 6.63 5.60
N VAL A 201 3.92 7.36 4.67
CA VAL A 201 4.31 7.35 3.24
C VAL A 201 5.73 7.83 3.04
N ALA A 202 6.15 8.91 3.74
CA ALA A 202 7.50 9.46 3.64
C ALA A 202 8.57 8.46 4.08
N ARG A 203 8.27 7.65 5.10
CA ARG A 203 9.21 6.69 5.67
C ARG A 203 9.26 5.37 4.91
N GLU A 204 8.11 4.86 4.45
CA GLU A 204 8.00 3.48 3.97
C GLU A 204 7.89 3.35 2.43
N CYS A 205 7.57 4.41 1.72
CA CYS A 205 7.32 4.35 0.28
C CYS A 205 8.39 5.09 -0.54
N GLU A 206 8.79 4.51 -1.67
CA GLU A 206 9.82 5.09 -2.55
C GLU A 206 9.24 6.00 -3.61
N LYS A 207 8.05 5.67 -4.07
CA LYS A 207 7.31 6.38 -5.12
C LYS A 207 5.93 6.77 -4.60
N VAL A 208 5.42 7.85 -5.15
CA VAL A 208 4.09 8.36 -4.83
C VAL A 208 3.33 8.61 -6.12
N VAL A 209 2.09 8.19 -6.14
CA VAL A 209 1.07 8.51 -7.13
C VAL A 209 0.05 9.42 -6.47
N LEU A 210 -0.03 10.67 -6.88
CA LEU A 210 -0.97 11.66 -6.38
C LEU A 210 -2.22 11.69 -7.26
N MET A 211 -3.38 11.44 -6.66
CA MET A 211 -4.66 11.40 -7.36
C MET A 211 -5.62 12.51 -6.90
N HIS A 212 -6.40 13.04 -7.83
CA HIS A 212 -7.47 14.00 -7.56
C HIS A 212 -8.63 13.79 -8.54
N ASP A 213 -9.86 13.70 -8.03
CA ASP A 213 -11.11 13.57 -8.80
C ASP A 213 -11.05 12.57 -9.97
N GLY A 214 -10.49 11.39 -9.67
CA GLY A 214 -10.36 10.28 -10.62
C GLY A 214 -9.26 10.45 -11.66
N LYS A 215 -8.36 11.41 -11.51
CA LYS A 215 -7.20 11.65 -12.39
C LYS A 215 -5.90 11.47 -11.64
N LEU A 216 -4.86 11.07 -12.36
CA LEU A 216 -3.51 11.13 -11.89
C LEU A 216 -3.00 12.57 -12.05
N ILE A 217 -2.53 13.17 -10.95
CA ILE A 217 -1.98 14.54 -10.91
C ILE A 217 -0.46 14.52 -11.03
N ALA A 218 0.18 13.57 -10.34
CA ALA A 218 1.63 13.42 -10.37
C ALA A 218 2.03 11.98 -10.00
N HIS A 219 3.17 11.56 -10.53
CA HIS A 219 3.86 10.32 -10.16
C HIS A 219 5.36 10.62 -10.11
N GLY A 220 6.04 10.21 -9.05
CA GLY A 220 7.46 10.48 -8.88
C GLY A 220 8.02 9.88 -7.60
N SER A 221 9.27 10.26 -7.24
CA SER A 221 9.83 9.87 -5.96
C SER A 221 9.05 10.50 -4.81
N THR A 222 9.00 9.80 -3.69
CA THR A 222 8.31 10.27 -2.48
C THR A 222 8.79 11.65 -2.07
N ARG A 223 10.12 11.88 -2.09
CA ARG A 223 10.70 13.19 -1.80
C ARG A 223 10.18 14.28 -2.73
N GLN A 224 10.24 14.07 -4.05
CA GLN A 224 9.79 15.06 -5.03
C GLN A 224 8.31 15.44 -4.89
N ILE A 225 7.47 14.48 -4.53
CA ILE A 225 6.03 14.74 -4.40
C ILE A 225 5.71 15.37 -3.04
N LEU A 226 6.26 14.84 -1.94
CA LEU A 226 5.91 15.30 -0.60
C LEU A 226 6.56 16.63 -0.23
N SER A 227 7.65 17.04 -0.88
CA SER A 227 8.28 18.35 -0.67
C SER A 227 7.71 19.47 -1.56
N ASP A 228 6.66 19.19 -2.35
CA ASP A 228 5.98 20.19 -3.18
C ASP A 228 4.56 20.51 -2.64
N PRO A 229 4.43 21.51 -1.73
CA PRO A 229 3.13 21.87 -1.17
C PRO A 229 2.11 22.32 -2.21
N SER A 230 2.56 22.99 -3.29
CA SER A 230 1.69 23.49 -4.34
C SER A 230 1.00 22.36 -5.08
N ARG A 231 1.76 21.32 -5.39
CA ARG A 231 1.26 20.09 -6.04
C ARG A 231 0.31 19.32 -5.14
N LEU A 232 0.67 19.13 -3.87
CA LEU A 232 -0.17 18.44 -2.88
C LEU A 232 -1.49 19.18 -2.63
N ALA A 233 -1.47 20.53 -2.62
CA ALA A 233 -2.67 21.36 -2.46
C ALA A 233 -3.73 21.09 -3.54
N LEU A 234 -3.32 20.75 -4.79
CA LEU A 234 -4.25 20.38 -5.87
C LEU A 234 -5.12 19.16 -5.50
N SER A 235 -4.65 18.31 -4.60
CA SER A 235 -5.35 17.12 -4.13
C SER A 235 -5.84 17.23 -2.69
N SER A 236 -5.80 18.43 -2.10
CA SER A 236 -6.13 18.68 -0.69
C SER A 236 -5.33 17.81 0.28
N VAL A 237 -4.10 17.49 -0.07
CA VAL A 237 -3.12 16.76 0.76
C VAL A 237 -2.14 17.78 1.34
N ARG A 238 -1.70 17.58 2.57
CA ARG A 238 -0.67 18.38 3.22
C ARG A 238 0.64 17.61 3.26
N PRO A 239 1.80 18.28 3.10
CA PRO A 239 3.10 17.67 3.35
C PRO A 239 3.21 17.12 4.77
N PRO A 240 4.16 16.18 5.03
CA PRO A 240 4.54 15.80 6.40
C PRO A 240 4.79 17.03 7.28
N GLN A 241 4.53 16.92 8.59
CA GLN A 241 4.72 18.03 9.51
C GLN A 241 6.17 18.53 9.51
N VAL A 242 7.12 17.60 9.48
CA VAL A 242 8.55 17.91 9.40
C VAL A 242 8.93 18.65 8.12
N THR A 243 8.32 18.32 6.99
CA THR A 243 8.54 19.03 5.71
C THR A 243 8.04 20.47 5.79
N ARG A 244 6.89 20.68 6.40
CA ARG A 244 6.36 22.04 6.64
C ARG A 244 7.28 22.87 7.53
N LEU A 245 7.87 22.25 8.56
CA LEU A 245 8.87 22.88 9.41
C LEU A 245 10.14 23.22 8.61
N ALA A 246 10.64 22.27 7.80
CA ALA A 246 11.82 22.47 6.95
C ALA A 246 11.65 23.66 6.00
N ILE A 247 10.50 23.73 5.32
CA ILE A 247 10.14 24.87 4.45
C ILE A 247 10.14 26.18 5.23
N GLY A 248 9.56 26.21 6.43
CA GLY A 248 9.53 27.39 7.29
C GLY A 248 10.91 27.84 7.79
N LEU A 249 11.87 26.92 7.87
CA LEU A 249 13.26 27.18 8.29
C LEU A 249 14.24 27.32 7.12
N SER A 250 13.77 27.31 5.88
CA SER A 250 14.64 27.34 4.68
C SER A 250 15.52 28.61 4.63
N SER A 251 15.01 29.76 5.09
CA SER A 251 15.77 31.00 5.21
C SER A 251 16.92 30.93 6.25
N ARG A 252 16.90 29.92 7.12
CA ARG A 252 17.94 29.63 8.12
C ARG A 252 18.89 28.50 7.67
N GLY A 253 18.86 28.13 6.38
CA GLY A 253 19.76 27.12 5.82
C GLY A 253 19.30 25.66 5.97
N VAL A 254 18.07 25.42 6.45
CA VAL A 254 17.50 24.07 6.49
C VAL A 254 17.00 23.68 5.08
N PRO A 255 17.39 22.50 4.53
CA PRO A 255 16.90 22.02 3.25
C PRO A 255 15.36 21.88 3.26
N PRO A 256 14.64 22.47 2.28
CA PRO A 256 13.17 22.46 2.28
C PRO A 256 12.55 21.11 1.88
N ASP A 257 13.35 20.18 1.38
CA ASP A 257 12.96 18.86 0.88
C ASP A 257 13.11 17.72 1.90
N ILE A 258 13.35 18.06 3.16
CA ILE A 258 13.32 17.09 4.28
C ILE A 258 11.90 16.52 4.40
N ILE A 259 11.79 15.19 4.45
CA ILE A 259 10.49 14.51 4.53
C ILE A 259 10.35 13.59 5.75
N THR A 260 11.44 13.32 6.51
CA THR A 260 11.39 12.49 7.71
C THR A 260 11.94 13.22 8.94
N VAL A 261 11.48 12.79 10.13
CA VAL A 261 11.95 13.36 11.41
C VAL A 261 13.43 13.08 11.63
N GLU A 262 13.91 11.91 11.22
CA GLU A 262 15.30 11.50 11.32
C GLU A 262 16.22 12.43 10.50
N GLU A 263 15.82 12.76 9.27
CA GLU A 263 16.56 13.73 8.43
C GLU A 263 16.63 15.11 9.08
N MET A 264 15.51 15.58 9.64
CA MET A 264 15.47 16.87 10.32
C MET A 264 16.39 16.89 11.54
N ALA A 265 16.32 15.86 12.38
CA ALA A 265 17.16 15.74 13.57
C ALA A 265 18.66 15.78 13.18
N HIS A 266 19.05 15.01 12.17
CA HIS A 266 20.41 14.99 11.66
C HIS A 266 20.86 16.38 11.16
N THR A 267 20.03 17.05 10.37
CA THR A 267 20.31 18.39 9.83
C THR A 267 20.50 19.42 10.95
N LEU A 268 19.65 19.41 11.97
CA LEU A 268 19.74 20.36 13.10
C LEU A 268 20.97 20.11 13.97
N ILE A 269 21.32 18.84 14.23
CA ILE A 269 22.53 18.48 14.97
C ILE A 269 23.80 18.96 14.23
N GLU A 270 23.84 18.74 12.90
CA GLU A 270 24.99 19.19 12.10
C GLU A 270 25.13 20.73 12.06
N SER A 271 24.00 21.44 11.95
CA SER A 271 24.00 22.92 11.95
C SER A 271 24.49 23.48 13.24
N THR A 272 24.13 22.89 14.41
CA THR A 272 24.58 23.30 15.74
C THR A 272 26.08 23.08 15.91
N ARG A 273 26.64 21.98 15.40
CA ARG A 273 28.08 21.68 15.45
C ARG A 273 28.96 22.64 14.63
N LYS A 274 28.40 23.21 13.54
CA LYS A 274 29.11 24.19 12.70
C LYS A 274 29.06 25.59 13.26
N SER A 275 28.24 25.85 14.25
CA SER A 275 28.06 27.18 14.88
C SER A 275 28.87 27.33 16.19
N VAL A 276 29.57 26.28 16.64
CA VAL A 276 30.53 26.22 17.75
C VAL A 276 31.94 26.10 17.17
#